data_d48b53a6d29265af0e4d8fd18fc434ea
#
_entry.id   d48b53a6d29265af0e4d8fd18fc434ea
#
_cell.length_a   1.000
_cell.length_b   1.000
_cell.length_c   1.000
_cell.angle_alpha   90.00
_cell.angle_beta   90.00
_cell.angle_gamma   90.00
#
_symmetry.space_group_name_H-M   'P 1'
#
loop_
_entity.id
_entity.type
_entity.pdbx_description
1 polymer ?
#
loop_
_entity_poly.entity_id
_entity_poly.type
_entity_poly.pdbx_seq_one_letter_code
_entity_poly.pdbx_strand_id
1 'polypeptide(L)'
;TSSLVGSEMCIRDRTYSDKTVYPVASRNDKDFRNLVDVYLDAVFYPNTYKNPFTLRQEGWHYEFDEAGQLVYNGVVYNEMKGVYSSPDAVEENEVNKALFPDTPYRFESGGYPEEIPTLTQEMFLDFHKTYYSPQNSFIYLYGNMDIDAYLSYLDEAYLSHFDKDPDFSVKIPLQAPFDRTKEVTAYYPEAQGVDVDHKTYLSLNIVMGSSLDQKQTMALKVLTKVLFEGDNAPLRLALLRAGLGSDVSGSLNASQLQPVLSIRISGSEESEKDRFIKVLYSTLQELSRKGIPQELMEAELSSEEFKMREADFNVYPKGLIYGLSIMETWLYGGDPTTVSYTHLRAHETRRHL
;
A
#
# COMPACT_ATOMS: atom_id res chain seq x y z
N THR A 1 -15.77 17.18 14.71
CA THR A 1 -16.13 16.84 13.33
C THR A 1 -16.01 15.34 13.00
N SER A 2 -15.66 14.51 13.96
CA SER A 2 -15.66 13.07 13.81
C SER A 2 -17.05 12.40 13.81
N SER A 3 -18.13 13.16 13.91
CA SER A 3 -19.49 12.62 14.01
C SER A 3 -20.25 12.51 12.67
N LEU A 4 -19.66 12.88 11.54
CA LEU A 4 -20.23 12.62 10.21
C LEU A 4 -19.84 11.28 9.61
N VAL A 5 -19.35 10.39 10.42
CA VAL A 5 -18.60 9.18 10.10
C VAL A 5 -19.46 7.94 9.85
N GLY A 6 -20.77 8.06 9.71
CA GLY A 6 -21.64 6.88 9.63
C GLY A 6 -21.74 6.22 8.25
N SER A 7 -21.64 6.94 7.16
CA SER A 7 -21.87 6.40 5.80
C SER A 7 -20.89 6.86 4.72
N GLU A 8 -20.02 7.82 5.02
CA GLU A 8 -19.07 8.41 4.06
C GLU A 8 -17.63 7.95 4.26
N MET A 9 -17.40 6.96 5.12
CA MET A 9 -16.07 6.52 5.54
C MET A 9 -15.25 5.82 4.44
N CYS A 10 -15.79 5.62 3.26
CA CYS A 10 -15.11 4.94 2.16
C CYS A 10 -14.33 5.88 1.23
N ILE A 11 -14.41 7.19 1.44
CA ILE A 11 -13.91 8.18 0.49
C ILE A 11 -13.04 9.18 1.26
N ARG A 12 -11.88 8.69 1.74
CA ARG A 12 -10.83 9.56 2.29
C ARG A 12 -9.58 9.40 1.44
N ASP A 13 -8.79 10.45 1.41
CA ASP A 13 -7.44 10.41 0.88
C ASP A 13 -6.64 9.25 1.49
N ARG A 14 -5.82 8.63 0.67
CA ARG A 14 -4.93 7.54 1.06
C ARG A 14 -3.53 7.88 0.64
N THR A 15 -2.63 7.92 1.60
CA THR A 15 -1.22 8.16 1.40
C THR A 15 -0.47 6.82 1.36
N TYR A 16 0.35 6.67 0.36
CA TYR A 16 1.29 5.55 0.17
C TYR A 16 2.70 6.11 0.09
N SER A 17 3.70 5.26 0.11
CA SER A 17 5.09 5.71 0.01
C SER A 17 5.45 6.39 -1.32
N ASP A 18 4.64 6.18 -2.37
CA ASP A 18 4.91 6.66 -3.73
C ASP A 18 3.77 7.43 -4.38
N LYS A 19 2.62 7.52 -3.73
CA LYS A 19 1.43 8.22 -4.24
C LYS A 19 0.50 8.65 -3.13
N THR A 20 -0.29 9.67 -3.40
CA THR A 20 -1.49 10.01 -2.62
C THR A 20 -2.68 9.99 -3.55
N VAL A 21 -3.78 9.39 -3.14
CA VAL A 21 -5.01 9.29 -3.93
C VAL A 21 -6.16 9.98 -3.20
N TYR A 22 -6.96 10.72 -3.95
CA TYR A 22 -8.11 11.49 -3.47
C TYR A 22 -9.39 10.99 -4.14
N PRO A 23 -9.93 9.84 -3.71
CA PRO A 23 -11.11 9.27 -4.31
C PRO A 23 -12.37 10.00 -3.85
N VAL A 24 -13.26 10.30 -4.79
CA VAL A 24 -14.59 10.83 -4.52
C VAL A 24 -15.62 10.09 -5.34
N ALA A 25 -16.83 9.95 -4.81
CA ALA A 25 -17.94 9.33 -5.53
C ALA A 25 -19.26 9.98 -5.13
N SER A 26 -20.15 10.17 -6.10
CA SER A 26 -21.53 10.55 -5.88
C SER A 26 -22.42 9.92 -6.93
N ARG A 27 -23.69 9.69 -6.59
CA ARG A 27 -24.75 9.26 -7.53
C ARG A 27 -25.54 10.44 -8.10
N ASN A 28 -25.22 11.65 -7.64
CA ASN A 28 -25.85 12.90 -8.10
C ASN A 28 -24.83 13.71 -8.89
N ASP A 29 -25.13 14.03 -10.15
CA ASP A 29 -24.20 14.70 -11.07
C ASP A 29 -23.75 16.07 -10.55
N LYS A 30 -24.66 16.84 -9.96
CA LYS A 30 -24.34 18.15 -9.40
C LYS A 30 -23.41 18.03 -8.19
N ASP A 31 -23.68 17.07 -7.33
CA ASP A 31 -22.84 16.78 -6.16
C ASP A 31 -21.47 16.25 -6.58
N PHE A 32 -21.42 15.32 -7.55
CA PHE A 32 -20.17 14.82 -8.09
C PHE A 32 -19.30 15.94 -8.67
N ARG A 33 -19.90 16.87 -9.42
CA ARG A 33 -19.18 18.04 -9.94
C ARG A 33 -18.64 18.93 -8.81
N ASN A 34 -19.43 19.17 -7.77
CA ASN A 34 -18.97 19.93 -6.60
C ASN A 34 -17.81 19.20 -5.88
N LEU A 35 -17.86 17.88 -5.76
CA LEU A 35 -16.77 17.11 -5.17
C LEU A 35 -15.49 17.18 -6.00
N VAL A 36 -15.60 17.06 -7.33
CA VAL A 36 -14.45 17.23 -8.24
C VAL A 36 -13.82 18.61 -8.05
N ASP A 37 -14.63 19.67 -7.99
CA ASP A 37 -14.18 21.05 -7.77
C ASP A 37 -13.45 21.20 -6.43
N VAL A 38 -14.10 20.80 -5.34
CA VAL A 38 -13.54 20.91 -3.96
C VAL A 38 -12.23 20.16 -3.83
N TYR A 39 -12.13 18.95 -4.39
CA TYR A 39 -10.92 18.14 -4.24
C TYR A 39 -9.78 18.62 -5.15
N LEU A 40 -10.07 19.07 -6.36
CA LEU A 40 -9.03 19.66 -7.22
C LEU A 40 -8.51 20.98 -6.64
N ASP A 41 -9.40 21.82 -6.09
CA ASP A 41 -8.99 23.03 -5.38
C ASP A 41 -8.12 22.71 -4.16
N ALA A 42 -8.55 21.75 -3.33
CA ALA A 42 -7.77 21.33 -2.16
C ALA A 42 -6.40 20.73 -2.51
N VAL A 43 -6.30 19.99 -3.63
CA VAL A 43 -5.05 19.34 -4.08
C VAL A 43 -4.10 20.34 -4.70
N PHE A 44 -4.59 21.23 -5.62
CA PHE A 44 -3.73 22.13 -6.36
C PHE A 44 -3.56 23.51 -5.71
N TYR A 45 -4.53 23.96 -4.92
CA TYR A 45 -4.55 25.29 -4.27
C TYR A 45 -4.80 25.22 -2.75
N PRO A 46 -4.09 24.37 -1.99
CA PRO A 46 -4.39 24.17 -0.58
C PRO A 46 -4.21 25.43 0.24
N ASN A 47 -5.06 25.59 1.26
CA ASN A 47 -5.04 26.74 2.16
C ASN A 47 -3.74 26.86 2.98
N THR A 48 -2.91 25.88 3.01
CA THR A 48 -1.62 25.86 3.73
C THR A 48 -0.66 26.97 3.30
N TYR A 49 -0.78 27.47 2.05
CA TYR A 49 -0.02 28.63 1.57
C TYR A 49 -0.48 29.95 2.20
N LYS A 50 -1.75 30.03 2.59
CA LYS A 50 -2.37 31.22 3.20
C LYS A 50 -2.43 31.13 4.72
N ASN A 51 -2.48 29.93 5.26
CA ASN A 51 -2.64 29.66 6.68
C ASN A 51 -1.50 28.79 7.24
N PRO A 52 -0.48 29.40 7.91
CA PRO A 52 0.64 28.65 8.48
C PRO A 52 0.24 27.81 9.70
N PHE A 53 -0.96 27.97 10.23
CA PHE A 53 -1.41 27.18 11.39
C PHE A 53 -1.88 25.78 11.00
N THR A 54 -2.12 25.51 9.70
CA THR A 54 -2.56 24.19 9.24
C THR A 54 -1.56 23.10 9.64
N LEU A 55 -0.25 23.29 9.38
CA LEU A 55 0.78 22.34 9.77
C LEU A 55 0.84 22.15 11.29
N ARG A 56 0.65 23.23 12.06
CA ARG A 56 0.68 23.15 13.52
C ARG A 56 -0.53 22.42 14.09
N GLN A 57 -1.69 22.59 13.50
CA GLN A 57 -2.92 21.94 13.93
C GLN A 57 -2.92 20.46 13.56
N GLU A 58 -2.65 20.15 12.31
CA GLU A 58 -2.77 18.79 11.78
C GLU A 58 -1.47 17.99 11.96
N GLY A 59 -0.30 18.57 11.72
CA GLY A 59 0.99 17.91 11.82
C GLY A 59 1.47 17.77 13.26
N TRP A 60 2.02 18.87 13.79
CA TRP A 60 2.55 18.88 15.16
C TRP A 60 2.70 20.31 15.73
N HIS A 61 2.62 20.39 17.06
CA HIS A 61 2.90 21.61 17.84
C HIS A 61 3.30 21.27 19.29
N TYR A 62 3.76 22.27 20.03
CA TYR A 62 3.97 22.13 21.47
C TYR A 62 2.68 22.44 22.23
N GLU A 63 2.39 21.62 23.24
CA GLU A 63 1.27 21.81 24.15
C GLU A 63 1.71 21.54 25.58
N PHE A 64 1.06 22.15 26.57
CA PHE A 64 1.25 21.77 27.97
C PHE A 64 0.27 20.68 28.35
N ASP A 65 0.78 19.58 28.92
CA ASP A 65 -0.08 18.52 29.47
C ASP A 65 -0.72 18.93 30.81
N GLU A 66 -1.53 18.07 31.37
CA GLU A 66 -2.23 18.30 32.64
C GLU A 66 -1.26 18.51 33.81
N ALA A 67 -0.04 18.02 33.74
CA ALA A 67 1.02 18.22 34.72
C ALA A 67 1.84 19.51 34.48
N GLY A 68 1.51 20.27 33.42
CA GLY A 68 2.23 21.47 33.02
C GLY A 68 3.57 21.20 32.35
N GLN A 69 3.79 20.00 31.82
CA GLN A 69 4.97 19.65 31.06
C GLN A 69 4.76 19.94 29.58
N LEU A 70 5.81 20.42 28.90
CA LEU A 70 5.77 20.68 27.48
C LEU A 70 5.88 19.35 26.70
N VAL A 71 4.87 19.06 25.88
CA VAL A 71 4.79 17.83 25.09
C VAL A 71 4.53 18.15 23.62
N TYR A 72 4.84 17.20 22.74
CA TYR A 72 4.41 17.26 21.34
C TYR A 72 2.95 16.80 21.23
N ASN A 73 2.16 17.53 20.44
CA ASN A 73 0.80 17.20 20.08
C ASN A 73 0.55 17.51 18.61
N GLY A 74 -0.52 16.99 18.02
CA GLY A 74 -0.93 17.15 16.63
C GLY A 74 -1.66 15.92 16.14
N VAL A 75 -2.55 16.08 15.17
CA VAL A 75 -3.38 14.98 14.68
C VAL A 75 -2.51 13.86 14.11
N VAL A 76 -1.66 14.18 13.13
CA VAL A 76 -0.77 13.21 12.48
C VAL A 76 0.28 12.66 13.47
N TYR A 77 0.87 13.51 14.31
CA TYR A 77 1.83 13.07 15.32
C TYR A 77 1.23 12.01 16.26
N ASN A 78 0.03 12.27 16.79
CA ASN A 78 -0.61 11.34 17.72
C ASN A 78 -1.08 10.06 17.02
N GLU A 79 -1.58 10.15 15.78
CA GLU A 79 -1.95 9.00 14.98
C GLU A 79 -0.74 8.09 14.75
N MET A 80 0.37 8.63 14.29
CA MET A 80 1.58 7.87 14.01
C MET A 80 2.22 7.28 15.27
N LYS A 81 2.17 8.01 16.40
CA LYS A 81 2.57 7.47 17.69
C LYS A 81 1.72 6.25 18.08
N GLY A 82 0.41 6.27 17.77
CA GLY A 82 -0.48 5.13 17.95
C GLY A 82 -0.12 3.95 17.03
N VAL A 83 0.14 4.21 15.74
CA VAL A 83 0.54 3.19 14.76
C VAL A 83 1.79 2.45 15.21
N TYR A 84 2.82 3.17 15.64
CA TYR A 84 4.10 2.58 16.10
C TYR A 84 4.04 1.88 17.46
N SER A 85 2.88 1.83 18.11
CA SER A 85 2.64 0.92 19.23
C SER A 85 2.35 -0.52 18.79
N SER A 86 2.08 -0.74 17.49
CA SER A 86 1.79 -2.06 16.92
C SER A 86 3.08 -2.78 16.48
N PRO A 87 3.26 -4.06 16.85
CA PRO A 87 4.36 -4.88 16.34
C PRO A 87 4.39 -4.97 14.83
N ASP A 88 3.22 -5.04 14.19
CA ASP A 88 3.08 -5.15 12.74
C ASP A 88 3.65 -3.92 12.02
N ALA A 89 3.36 -2.72 12.53
CA ALA A 89 3.87 -1.49 11.95
C ALA A 89 5.41 -1.36 12.12
N VAL A 90 5.95 -1.80 13.25
CA VAL A 90 7.41 -1.83 13.46
C VAL A 90 8.06 -2.79 12.49
N GLU A 91 7.52 -4.01 12.33
CA GLU A 91 8.04 -4.99 11.38
C GLU A 91 7.99 -4.47 9.94
N GLU A 92 6.83 -3.99 9.48
CA GLU A 92 6.66 -3.46 8.11
C GLU A 92 7.65 -2.34 7.80
N ASN A 93 7.84 -1.43 8.74
CA ASN A 93 8.79 -0.35 8.63
C ASN A 93 10.24 -0.85 8.47
N GLU A 94 10.68 -1.76 9.33
CA GLU A 94 12.05 -2.31 9.26
C GLU A 94 12.25 -3.16 8.00
N VAL A 95 11.24 -3.89 7.54
CA VAL A 95 11.24 -4.60 6.25
C VAL A 95 11.42 -3.62 5.10
N ASN A 96 10.65 -2.53 5.08
CA ASN A 96 10.73 -1.53 4.01
C ASN A 96 12.09 -0.83 3.99
N LYS A 97 12.63 -0.44 5.13
CA LYS A 97 14.00 0.12 5.24
C LYS A 97 15.06 -0.86 4.76
N ALA A 98 14.91 -2.14 5.08
CA ALA A 98 15.87 -3.17 4.68
C ALA A 98 15.84 -3.50 3.20
N LEU A 99 14.62 -3.60 2.62
CA LEU A 99 14.41 -3.98 1.21
C LEU A 99 14.61 -2.81 0.24
N PHE A 100 14.33 -1.57 0.68
CA PHE A 100 14.27 -0.41 -0.20
C PHE A 100 15.11 0.79 0.28
N PRO A 101 16.38 0.61 0.71
CA PRO A 101 17.19 1.68 1.28
C PRO A 101 17.41 2.88 0.34
N ASP A 102 17.32 2.69 -0.98
CA ASP A 102 17.66 3.69 -1.99
C ASP A 102 16.41 4.26 -2.71
N THR A 103 15.20 3.93 -2.25
CA THR A 103 13.95 4.34 -2.88
C THR A 103 12.97 4.98 -1.88
N PRO A 104 11.91 5.66 -2.34
CA PRO A 104 10.90 6.23 -1.45
C PRO A 104 10.21 5.20 -0.53
N TYR A 105 10.18 3.93 -0.92
CA TYR A 105 9.54 2.87 -0.12
C TYR A 105 10.19 2.62 1.24
N ARG A 106 11.39 3.14 1.48
CA ARG A 106 12.03 3.11 2.80
C ARG A 106 11.31 3.95 3.85
N PHE A 107 10.54 4.95 3.41
CA PHE A 107 9.89 5.90 4.29
C PHE A 107 8.46 5.47 4.60
N GLU A 108 8.08 5.65 5.87
CA GLU A 108 6.69 5.52 6.28
C GLU A 108 5.87 6.71 5.76
N SER A 109 4.76 6.42 5.10
CA SER A 109 3.92 7.44 4.45
C SER A 109 3.28 8.44 5.42
N GLY A 110 2.98 8.01 6.65
CA GLY A 110 2.48 8.87 7.72
C GLY A 110 3.57 9.61 8.49
N GLY A 111 4.84 9.25 8.28
CA GLY A 111 6.01 9.80 8.97
C GLY A 111 6.34 9.10 10.30
N TYR A 112 7.60 9.19 10.68
CA TYR A 112 8.07 8.66 11.97
C TYR A 112 7.79 9.66 13.10
N PRO A 113 7.23 9.21 14.23
CA PRO A 113 6.94 10.10 15.36
C PRO A 113 8.13 10.94 15.84
N GLU A 114 9.35 10.40 15.74
CA GLU A 114 10.57 11.13 16.10
C GLU A 114 10.95 12.20 15.07
N GLU A 115 10.58 12.01 13.80
CA GLU A 115 10.92 12.92 12.69
C GLU A 115 9.85 13.98 12.44
N ILE A 116 8.58 13.68 12.69
CA ILE A 116 7.47 14.62 12.47
C ILE A 116 7.73 15.98 13.14
N PRO A 117 8.25 16.08 14.39
CA PRO A 117 8.53 17.36 15.03
C PRO A 117 9.69 18.15 14.40
N THR A 118 10.40 17.59 13.45
CA THR A 118 11.46 18.30 12.70
C THR A 118 10.93 19.02 11.46
N LEU A 119 9.70 18.71 11.03
CA LEU A 119 9.09 19.28 9.84
C LEU A 119 8.77 20.76 10.05
N THR A 120 9.21 21.58 9.10
CA THR A 120 8.95 23.02 9.06
C THR A 120 7.87 23.38 8.04
N GLN A 121 7.28 24.56 8.17
CA GLN A 121 6.33 25.09 7.19
C GLN A 121 6.97 25.19 5.79
N GLU A 122 8.23 25.55 5.71
CA GLU A 122 8.98 25.66 4.45
C GLU A 122 9.09 24.27 3.78
N MET A 123 9.56 23.26 4.51
CA MET A 123 9.68 21.89 4.00
C MET A 123 8.33 21.36 3.50
N PHE A 124 7.25 21.65 4.24
CA PHE A 124 5.90 21.22 3.88
C PHE A 124 5.41 21.87 2.58
N LEU A 125 5.62 23.18 2.42
CA LEU A 125 5.25 23.89 1.20
C LEU A 125 6.12 23.52 0.00
N ASP A 126 7.41 23.30 0.20
CA ASP A 126 8.34 22.87 -0.86
C ASP A 126 7.99 21.47 -1.36
N PHE A 127 7.60 20.57 -0.46
CA PHE A 127 7.11 19.25 -0.85
C PHE A 127 5.86 19.35 -1.74
N HIS A 128 4.87 20.13 -1.31
CA HIS A 128 3.65 20.33 -2.10
C HIS A 128 4.00 20.95 -3.46
N LYS A 129 4.78 22.00 -3.50
CA LYS A 129 5.19 22.69 -4.73
C LYS A 129 5.94 21.76 -5.70
N THR A 130 6.73 20.83 -5.16
CA THR A 130 7.52 19.89 -5.96
C THR A 130 6.67 18.78 -6.56
N TYR A 131 5.74 18.22 -5.79
CA TYR A 131 5.06 16.99 -6.17
C TYR A 131 3.59 17.16 -6.58
N TYR A 132 2.92 18.23 -6.15
CA TYR A 132 1.49 18.47 -6.41
C TYR A 132 1.29 19.40 -7.61
N SER A 133 1.66 18.89 -8.78
CA SER A 133 1.48 19.56 -10.07
C SER A 133 0.61 18.68 -10.97
N PRO A 134 -0.21 19.27 -11.87
CA PRO A 134 -0.94 18.51 -12.89
C PRO A 134 -0.04 17.58 -13.73
N GLN A 135 1.22 17.96 -13.96
CA GLN A 135 2.19 17.11 -14.68
C GLN A 135 2.59 15.86 -13.91
N ASN A 136 2.38 15.84 -12.59
CA ASN A 136 2.62 14.70 -11.71
C ASN A 136 1.32 14.09 -11.18
N SER A 137 0.21 14.31 -11.87
CA SER A 137 -1.11 13.81 -11.46
C SER A 137 -1.72 12.89 -12.50
N PHE A 138 -2.53 11.95 -12.02
CA PHE A 138 -3.36 11.05 -12.81
C PHE A 138 -4.80 11.27 -12.42
N ILE A 139 -5.63 11.74 -13.34
CA ILE A 139 -7.07 11.95 -13.12
C ILE A 139 -7.81 10.78 -13.74
N TYR A 140 -8.58 10.07 -12.92
CA TYR A 140 -9.37 8.92 -13.33
C TYR A 140 -10.84 9.18 -13.07
N LEU A 141 -11.65 9.15 -14.13
CA LEU A 141 -13.10 9.31 -14.08
C LEU A 141 -13.78 7.98 -14.40
N TYR A 142 -14.76 7.60 -13.62
CA TYR A 142 -15.51 6.35 -13.80
C TYR A 142 -16.99 6.55 -13.50
N GLY A 143 -17.84 6.18 -14.43
CA GLY A 143 -19.29 6.21 -14.25
C GLY A 143 -20.04 6.68 -15.51
N ASN A 144 -21.33 6.84 -15.37
CA ASN A 144 -22.18 7.38 -16.42
C ASN A 144 -22.23 8.91 -16.31
N MET A 145 -21.32 9.59 -17.04
CA MET A 145 -21.19 11.05 -17.05
C MET A 145 -20.93 11.54 -18.48
N ASP A 146 -21.19 12.82 -18.72
CA ASP A 146 -20.74 13.51 -19.93
C ASP A 146 -19.24 13.76 -19.84
N ILE A 147 -18.44 12.83 -20.39
CA ILE A 147 -16.98 12.86 -20.29
C ILE A 147 -16.39 14.11 -20.97
N ASP A 148 -16.94 14.54 -22.10
CA ASP A 148 -16.43 15.71 -22.84
C ASP A 148 -16.64 16.99 -22.03
N ALA A 149 -17.77 17.11 -21.36
CA ALA A 149 -18.05 18.24 -20.47
C ALA A 149 -17.10 18.25 -19.25
N TYR A 150 -16.78 17.07 -18.67
CA TYR A 150 -15.82 16.99 -17.57
C TYR A 150 -14.38 17.27 -18.01
N LEU A 151 -13.97 16.77 -19.17
CA LEU A 151 -12.62 17.05 -19.71
C LEU A 151 -12.44 18.55 -19.99
N SER A 152 -13.44 19.20 -20.63
CA SER A 152 -13.43 20.65 -20.84
C SER A 152 -13.35 21.42 -19.53
N TYR A 153 -14.14 21.02 -18.55
CA TYR A 153 -14.14 21.66 -17.23
C TYR A 153 -12.79 21.51 -16.51
N LEU A 154 -12.20 20.32 -16.52
CA LEU A 154 -10.89 20.07 -15.91
C LEU A 154 -9.80 20.94 -16.54
N ASP A 155 -9.82 21.06 -17.86
CA ASP A 155 -8.86 21.90 -18.59
C ASP A 155 -9.06 23.37 -18.29
N GLU A 156 -10.28 23.90 -18.49
CA GLU A 156 -10.60 25.32 -18.35
C GLU A 156 -10.46 25.82 -16.90
N ALA A 157 -10.89 25.04 -15.91
CA ALA A 157 -10.91 25.45 -14.51
C ALA A 157 -9.59 25.23 -13.78
N TYR A 158 -8.79 24.26 -14.21
CA TYR A 158 -7.60 23.84 -13.47
C TYR A 158 -6.35 23.69 -14.35
N LEU A 159 -6.34 22.76 -15.31
CA LEU A 159 -5.10 22.30 -15.94
C LEU A 159 -4.42 23.37 -16.80
N SER A 160 -5.20 24.19 -17.52
CA SER A 160 -4.69 25.28 -18.36
C SER A 160 -4.07 26.45 -17.57
N HIS A 161 -4.24 26.47 -16.25
CA HIS A 161 -3.67 27.51 -15.38
C HIS A 161 -2.24 27.20 -14.93
N PHE A 162 -1.71 26.02 -15.27
CA PHE A 162 -0.37 25.61 -14.92
C PHE A 162 0.55 25.63 -16.14
N ASP A 163 1.71 26.26 -15.98
CA ASP A 163 2.75 26.21 -17.02
C ASP A 163 3.32 24.81 -17.11
N LYS A 164 3.55 24.35 -18.34
CA LYS A 164 4.18 23.06 -18.60
C LYS A 164 5.68 23.22 -18.51
N ASP A 165 6.29 22.50 -17.55
CA ASP A 165 7.73 22.35 -17.47
C ASP A 165 8.18 21.15 -18.33
N PRO A 166 8.90 21.36 -19.45
CA PRO A 166 9.33 20.28 -20.32
C PRO A 166 10.38 19.36 -19.68
N ASP A 167 11.09 19.84 -18.66
CA ASP A 167 12.12 19.09 -17.95
C ASP A 167 11.60 18.39 -16.69
N PHE A 168 10.30 18.56 -16.38
CA PHE A 168 9.67 17.92 -15.24
C PHE A 168 9.72 16.40 -15.35
N SER A 169 10.31 15.76 -14.38
CA SER A 169 10.38 14.31 -14.31
C SER A 169 10.47 13.85 -12.85
N VAL A 170 9.43 13.18 -12.38
CA VAL A 170 9.44 12.45 -11.10
C VAL A 170 9.40 10.96 -11.43
N LYS A 171 10.49 10.25 -11.14
CA LYS A 171 10.58 8.80 -11.37
C LYS A 171 10.96 8.10 -10.09
N ILE A 172 10.25 7.03 -9.79
CA ILE A 172 10.59 6.14 -8.70
C ILE A 172 11.67 5.19 -9.19
N PRO A 173 12.87 5.21 -8.59
CA PRO A 173 13.93 4.29 -8.99
C PRO A 173 13.62 2.86 -8.55
N LEU A 174 14.15 1.90 -9.30
CA LEU A 174 14.18 0.51 -8.87
C LEU A 174 15.26 0.32 -7.81
N GLN A 175 14.94 -0.39 -6.74
CA GLN A 175 15.94 -0.87 -5.80
C GLN A 175 16.80 -1.92 -6.51
N ALA A 176 18.10 -1.71 -6.49
CA ALA A 176 19.05 -2.68 -7.03
C ALA A 176 19.05 -3.98 -6.19
N PRO A 177 19.26 -5.15 -6.83
CA PRO A 177 19.40 -6.39 -6.10
C PRO A 177 20.55 -6.36 -5.09
N PHE A 178 20.38 -7.05 -3.97
CA PHE A 178 21.46 -7.23 -2.99
C PHE A 178 22.32 -8.44 -3.34
N ASP A 179 23.61 -8.36 -3.05
CA ASP A 179 24.56 -9.47 -3.26
C ASP A 179 24.29 -10.67 -2.34
N ARG A 180 23.61 -10.42 -1.22
CA ARG A 180 23.28 -11.45 -0.21
C ARG A 180 22.01 -11.08 0.55
N THR A 181 21.38 -12.08 1.15
CA THR A 181 20.26 -11.88 2.09
C THR A 181 20.73 -11.01 3.26
N LYS A 182 19.94 -10.01 3.61
CA LYS A 182 20.13 -9.21 4.83
C LYS A 182 19.37 -9.84 5.98
N GLU A 183 19.98 -9.83 7.15
CA GLU A 183 19.32 -10.18 8.41
C GLU A 183 19.14 -8.91 9.22
N VAL A 184 17.93 -8.69 9.73
CA VAL A 184 17.56 -7.53 10.54
C VAL A 184 16.84 -8.04 11.78
N THR A 185 17.20 -7.52 12.94
CA THR A 185 16.47 -7.71 14.19
C THR A 185 15.97 -6.37 14.67
N ALA A 186 14.69 -6.28 14.97
CA ALA A 186 14.04 -5.08 15.50
C ALA A 186 13.29 -5.43 16.79
N TYR A 187 13.04 -4.41 17.61
CA TYR A 187 12.32 -4.56 18.86
C TYR A 187 11.07 -3.67 18.82
N TYR A 188 10.00 -4.18 19.37
CA TYR A 188 8.76 -3.43 19.52
C TYR A 188 8.38 -3.27 21.01
N PRO A 189 7.63 -2.21 21.35
CA PRO A 189 7.26 -1.96 22.72
C PRO A 189 6.21 -2.95 23.23
N GLU A 190 6.37 -3.40 24.47
CA GLU A 190 5.39 -4.17 25.21
C GLU A 190 5.07 -3.52 26.55
N ALA A 191 3.89 -3.80 27.09
CA ALA A 191 3.52 -3.27 28.40
C ALA A 191 4.39 -3.88 29.49
N GLN A 192 4.72 -3.07 30.50
CA GLN A 192 5.54 -3.52 31.62
C GLN A 192 4.89 -4.69 32.37
N GLY A 193 5.64 -5.77 32.57
CA GLY A 193 5.19 -6.95 33.29
C GLY A 193 4.42 -7.97 32.45
N VAL A 194 4.34 -7.77 31.14
CA VAL A 194 3.80 -8.77 30.21
C VAL A 194 4.86 -9.84 29.96
N ASP A 195 4.42 -11.11 29.91
CA ASP A 195 5.26 -12.22 29.51
C ASP A 195 5.66 -12.05 28.03
N VAL A 196 6.96 -12.18 27.74
CA VAL A 196 7.52 -11.99 26.42
C VAL A 196 7.77 -13.31 25.68
N ASP A 197 7.52 -14.46 26.33
CA ASP A 197 7.63 -15.78 25.71
C ASP A 197 6.63 -15.86 24.53
N HIS A 198 7.06 -16.46 23.44
CA HIS A 198 6.28 -16.64 22.21
C HIS A 198 5.77 -15.33 21.58
N LYS A 199 6.50 -14.24 21.75
CA LYS A 199 6.16 -12.92 21.15
C LYS A 199 7.07 -12.53 19.99
N THR A 200 7.95 -13.41 19.56
CA THR A 200 8.81 -13.18 18.41
C THR A 200 8.03 -13.37 17.11
N TYR A 201 8.27 -12.46 16.18
CA TYR A 201 7.84 -12.57 14.78
C TYR A 201 9.07 -12.96 13.94
N LEU A 202 8.92 -13.97 13.10
CA LEU A 202 9.93 -14.36 12.13
C LEU A 202 9.37 -14.12 10.73
N SER A 203 10.07 -13.38 9.89
CA SER A 203 9.64 -13.17 8.52
C SER A 203 10.76 -13.30 7.50
N LEU A 204 10.39 -13.77 6.31
CA LEU A 204 11.21 -13.71 5.11
C LEU A 204 10.49 -12.86 4.08
N ASN A 205 11.17 -11.80 3.61
CA ASN A 205 10.61 -10.82 2.71
C ASN A 205 11.45 -10.76 1.43
N ILE A 206 10.80 -10.85 0.26
CA ILE A 206 11.48 -11.01 -1.03
C ILE A 206 10.90 -10.03 -2.03
N VAL A 207 11.76 -9.23 -2.67
CA VAL A 207 11.37 -8.40 -3.82
C VAL A 207 11.22 -9.28 -5.06
N MET A 208 10.03 -9.26 -5.67
CA MET A 208 9.60 -10.20 -6.71
C MET A 208 9.60 -9.60 -8.13
N GLY A 209 10.60 -8.80 -8.46
CA GLY A 209 10.71 -8.20 -9.79
C GLY A 209 10.01 -6.85 -9.91
N SER A 210 9.19 -6.64 -10.95
CA SER A 210 8.49 -5.37 -11.21
C SER A 210 7.01 -5.58 -11.47
N SER A 211 6.17 -4.69 -10.94
CA SER A 211 4.72 -4.67 -11.20
C SER A 211 4.38 -4.41 -12.69
N LEU A 212 5.34 -3.89 -13.47
CA LEU A 212 5.19 -3.74 -14.92
C LEU A 212 5.11 -5.08 -15.65
N ASP A 213 5.66 -6.17 -15.08
CA ASP A 213 5.37 -7.53 -15.54
C ASP A 213 4.06 -8.02 -14.91
N GLN A 214 2.96 -7.60 -15.49
CA GLN A 214 1.61 -7.92 -15.00
C GLN A 214 1.33 -9.42 -14.99
N LYS A 215 1.88 -10.17 -15.96
CA LYS A 215 1.72 -11.62 -16.04
C LYS A 215 2.41 -12.31 -14.86
N GLN A 216 3.64 -11.94 -14.58
CA GLN A 216 4.37 -12.44 -13.41
C GLN A 216 3.68 -12.05 -12.11
N THR A 217 3.25 -10.79 -11.99
CA THR A 217 2.55 -10.29 -10.79
C THR A 217 1.26 -11.06 -10.53
N MET A 218 0.46 -11.34 -11.57
CA MET A 218 -0.76 -12.13 -11.44
C MET A 218 -0.44 -13.59 -11.05
N ALA A 219 0.55 -14.20 -11.67
CA ALA A 219 0.97 -15.56 -11.31
C ALA A 219 1.43 -15.63 -9.85
N LEU A 220 2.15 -14.62 -9.37
CA LEU A 220 2.57 -14.52 -7.96
C LEU A 220 1.37 -14.31 -7.02
N LYS A 221 0.38 -13.49 -7.38
CA LYS A 221 -0.86 -13.33 -6.61
C LYS A 221 -1.56 -14.69 -6.40
N VAL A 222 -1.76 -15.44 -7.48
CA VAL A 222 -2.39 -16.78 -7.41
C VAL A 222 -1.52 -17.76 -6.62
N LEU A 223 -0.23 -17.80 -6.90
CA LEU A 223 0.70 -18.70 -6.21
C LEU A 223 0.74 -18.45 -4.70
N THR A 224 0.79 -17.20 -4.29
CA THR A 224 0.77 -16.85 -2.86
C THR A 224 -0.49 -17.37 -2.18
N LYS A 225 -1.66 -17.23 -2.81
CA LYS A 225 -2.92 -17.76 -2.28
C LYS A 225 -2.89 -19.28 -2.17
N VAL A 226 -2.48 -19.96 -3.22
CA VAL A 226 -2.33 -21.44 -3.21
C VAL A 226 -1.42 -21.92 -2.09
N LEU A 227 -0.35 -21.18 -1.80
CA LEU A 227 0.63 -21.58 -0.79
C LEU A 227 0.18 -21.31 0.65
N PHE A 228 -0.65 -20.26 0.86
CA PHE A 228 -0.95 -19.75 2.20
C PHE A 228 -2.43 -19.64 2.55
N GLU A 229 -3.35 -19.56 1.58
CA GLU A 229 -4.79 -19.42 1.83
C GLU A 229 -5.50 -20.78 1.81
N GLY A 230 -6.54 -20.92 2.62
CA GLY A 230 -7.34 -22.14 2.73
C GLY A 230 -6.72 -23.24 3.62
N ASP A 231 -7.56 -24.26 3.87
CA ASP A 231 -7.22 -25.33 4.82
C ASP A 231 -6.14 -26.29 4.32
N ASN A 232 -5.95 -26.36 3.00
CA ASN A 232 -5.01 -27.26 2.34
C ASN A 232 -3.78 -26.55 1.78
N ALA A 233 -3.52 -25.31 2.17
CA ALA A 233 -2.38 -24.51 1.71
C ALA A 233 -1.06 -25.18 2.10
N PRO A 234 -0.26 -25.69 1.15
CA PRO A 234 0.81 -26.63 1.45
C PRO A 234 1.95 -26.01 2.27
N LEU A 235 2.33 -24.78 2.00
CA LEU A 235 3.43 -24.14 2.72
C LEU A 235 2.99 -23.69 4.12
N ARG A 236 1.79 -23.11 4.23
CA ARG A 236 1.21 -22.77 5.52
C ARG A 236 1.12 -24.00 6.44
N LEU A 237 0.58 -25.12 5.94
CA LEU A 237 0.46 -26.37 6.70
C LEU A 237 1.83 -26.95 7.11
N ALA A 238 2.84 -26.89 6.24
CA ALA A 238 4.17 -27.39 6.56
C ALA A 238 4.79 -26.60 7.73
N LEU A 239 4.68 -25.27 7.69
CA LEU A 239 5.20 -24.40 8.75
C LEU A 239 4.42 -24.54 10.07
N LEU A 240 3.09 -24.65 10.01
CA LEU A 240 2.26 -24.90 11.20
C LEU A 240 2.57 -26.25 11.85
N ARG A 241 2.70 -27.33 11.05
CA ARG A 241 3.04 -28.67 11.55
C ARG A 241 4.44 -28.74 12.15
N ALA A 242 5.32 -27.88 11.73
CA ALA A 242 6.63 -27.75 12.35
C ALA A 242 6.60 -27.13 13.75
N GLY A 243 5.48 -26.53 14.17
CA GLY A 243 5.31 -25.95 15.51
C GLY A 243 6.23 -24.78 15.77
N LEU A 244 6.45 -23.93 14.75
CA LEU A 244 7.40 -22.81 14.82
C LEU A 244 6.81 -21.56 15.46
N GLY A 245 5.49 -21.49 15.61
CA GLY A 245 4.77 -20.36 16.19
C GLY A 245 3.27 -20.64 16.23
N SER A 246 2.49 -19.64 16.61
CA SER A 246 1.05 -19.75 16.78
C SER A 246 0.27 -19.54 15.47
N ASP A 247 0.79 -18.75 14.55
CA ASP A 247 0.17 -18.51 13.25
C ASP A 247 1.22 -18.32 12.14
N VAL A 248 0.80 -18.63 10.90
CA VAL A 248 1.61 -18.52 9.69
C VAL A 248 0.81 -17.80 8.62
N SER A 249 1.37 -16.79 8.03
CA SER A 249 0.79 -16.04 6.93
C SER A 249 1.76 -15.85 5.77
N GLY A 250 1.22 -15.64 4.59
CA GLY A 250 1.97 -15.21 3.41
C GLY A 250 1.16 -14.21 2.63
N SER A 251 1.78 -13.14 2.18
CA SER A 251 1.13 -12.07 1.43
C SER A 251 2.01 -11.54 0.31
N LEU A 252 1.40 -11.03 -0.74
CA LEU A 252 2.07 -10.32 -1.82
C LEU A 252 1.58 -8.87 -1.85
N ASN A 253 2.44 -7.93 -1.49
CA ASN A 253 2.18 -6.52 -1.74
C ASN A 253 2.60 -6.17 -3.17
N ALA A 254 1.61 -6.02 -4.07
CA ALA A 254 1.81 -5.66 -5.47
C ALA A 254 1.36 -4.23 -5.81
N SER A 255 1.04 -3.40 -4.80
CA SER A 255 0.56 -2.03 -4.99
C SER A 255 1.68 -0.99 -5.20
N GLN A 256 2.91 -1.44 -5.34
CA GLN A 256 4.13 -0.64 -5.53
C GLN A 256 4.93 -1.14 -6.75
N LEU A 257 5.94 -0.35 -7.19
CA LEU A 257 6.72 -0.65 -8.40
C LEU A 257 7.39 -2.03 -8.36
N GLN A 258 7.90 -2.44 -7.20
CA GLN A 258 8.52 -3.75 -7.00
C GLN A 258 7.72 -4.54 -5.97
N PRO A 259 6.93 -5.54 -6.40
CA PRO A 259 6.15 -6.37 -5.49
C PRO A 259 7.01 -7.06 -4.43
N VAL A 260 6.46 -7.18 -3.23
CA VAL A 260 7.12 -7.88 -2.11
C VAL A 260 6.28 -9.07 -1.67
N LEU A 261 6.88 -10.25 -1.70
CA LEU A 261 6.34 -11.46 -1.06
C LEU A 261 6.86 -11.51 0.38
N SER A 262 5.94 -11.54 1.33
CA SER A 262 6.23 -11.67 2.75
C SER A 262 5.71 -13.01 3.27
N ILE A 263 6.53 -13.75 3.99
CA ILE A 263 6.20 -15.01 4.68
C ILE A 263 6.50 -14.80 6.14
N ARG A 264 5.51 -14.94 7.01
CA ARG A 264 5.59 -14.56 8.42
C ARG A 264 5.09 -15.67 9.34
N ILE A 265 5.77 -15.82 10.46
CA ILE A 265 5.33 -16.62 11.61
C ILE A 265 5.20 -15.68 12.80
N SER A 266 4.07 -15.73 13.49
CA SER A 266 3.82 -15.01 14.74
C SER A 266 3.78 -15.97 15.93
N GLY A 267 4.00 -15.44 17.12
CA GLY A 267 4.03 -16.25 18.33
C GLY A 267 5.16 -17.27 18.36
N SER A 268 6.33 -16.89 17.87
CA SER A 268 7.54 -17.73 17.74
C SER A 268 8.59 -17.36 18.80
N GLU A 269 9.79 -17.92 18.64
CA GLU A 269 11.00 -17.62 19.39
C GLU A 269 12.15 -17.31 18.43
N GLU A 270 13.08 -16.46 18.83
CA GLU A 270 14.28 -16.15 18.05
C GLU A 270 15.07 -17.40 17.69
N SER A 271 15.15 -18.37 18.60
CA SER A 271 15.82 -19.67 18.41
C SER A 271 15.26 -20.52 17.27
N GLU A 272 14.01 -20.28 16.85
CA GLU A 272 13.35 -21.01 15.77
C GLU A 272 13.71 -20.49 14.36
N LYS A 273 14.50 -19.43 14.25
CA LYS A 273 14.86 -18.78 12.96
C LYS A 273 15.44 -19.79 11.95
N ASP A 274 16.48 -20.54 12.34
CA ASP A 274 17.15 -21.48 11.41
C ASP A 274 16.23 -22.61 11.00
N ARG A 275 15.38 -23.06 11.91
CA ARG A 275 14.40 -24.10 11.64
C ARG A 275 13.29 -23.59 10.71
N PHE A 276 12.83 -22.34 10.88
CA PHE A 276 11.93 -21.68 9.97
C PHE A 276 12.48 -21.68 8.54
N ILE A 277 13.66 -21.16 8.35
CA ILE A 277 14.33 -21.09 7.03
C ILE A 277 14.48 -22.49 6.42
N LYS A 278 14.89 -23.46 7.20
CA LYS A 278 15.06 -24.85 6.74
C LYS A 278 13.75 -25.48 6.28
N VAL A 279 12.67 -25.37 7.07
CA VAL A 279 11.35 -25.93 6.73
C VAL A 279 10.80 -25.23 5.49
N LEU A 280 10.88 -23.91 5.42
CA LEU A 280 10.43 -23.12 4.30
C LEU A 280 11.10 -23.55 2.99
N TYR A 281 12.44 -23.53 2.93
CA TYR A 281 13.16 -23.92 1.71
C TYR A 281 12.97 -25.39 1.34
N SER A 282 12.96 -26.31 2.31
CA SER A 282 12.74 -27.74 2.00
C SER A 282 11.34 -27.97 1.43
N THR A 283 10.32 -27.28 1.93
CA THR A 283 8.95 -27.38 1.42
C THR A 283 8.83 -26.78 0.02
N LEU A 284 9.42 -25.60 -0.22
CA LEU A 284 9.44 -25.00 -1.55
C LEU A 284 10.17 -25.87 -2.58
N GLN A 285 11.30 -26.49 -2.22
CA GLN A 285 12.01 -27.43 -3.07
C GLN A 285 11.17 -28.69 -3.38
N GLU A 286 10.45 -29.20 -2.39
CA GLU A 286 9.54 -30.33 -2.60
C GLU A 286 8.41 -29.98 -3.55
N LEU A 287 7.76 -28.82 -3.35
CA LEU A 287 6.70 -28.33 -4.23
C LEU A 287 7.21 -28.05 -5.65
N SER A 288 8.40 -27.48 -5.79
CA SER A 288 9.04 -27.25 -7.09
C SER A 288 9.30 -28.56 -7.84
N ARG A 289 9.68 -29.64 -7.13
CA ARG A 289 9.98 -30.94 -7.72
C ARG A 289 8.74 -31.77 -8.05
N LYS A 290 7.74 -31.75 -7.16
CA LYS A 290 6.50 -32.57 -7.29
C LYS A 290 5.41 -31.86 -8.09
N GLY A 291 5.51 -30.54 -8.24
CA GLY A 291 4.43 -29.69 -8.69
C GLY A 291 3.45 -29.32 -7.56
N ILE A 292 2.67 -28.30 -7.80
CA ILE A 292 1.54 -27.92 -6.96
C ILE A 292 0.33 -28.76 -7.41
N PRO A 293 -0.50 -29.28 -6.48
CA PRO A 293 -1.72 -30.01 -6.85
C PRO A 293 -2.59 -29.16 -7.78
N GLN A 294 -2.94 -29.71 -8.93
CA GLN A 294 -3.68 -29.01 -9.98
C GLN A 294 -5.02 -28.49 -9.46
N GLU A 295 -5.70 -29.27 -8.62
CA GLU A 295 -7.00 -28.90 -8.04
C GLU A 295 -6.93 -27.60 -7.21
N LEU A 296 -5.84 -27.40 -6.44
CA LEU A 296 -5.65 -26.16 -5.68
C LEU A 296 -5.42 -24.95 -6.60
N MET A 297 -4.63 -25.14 -7.65
CA MET A 297 -4.37 -24.09 -8.64
C MET A 297 -5.64 -23.70 -9.39
N GLU A 298 -6.41 -24.69 -9.82
CA GLU A 298 -7.69 -24.47 -10.53
C GLU A 298 -8.74 -23.80 -9.62
N ALA A 299 -8.79 -24.16 -8.35
CA ALA A 299 -9.68 -23.55 -7.38
C ALA A 299 -9.37 -22.07 -7.19
N GLU A 300 -8.11 -21.72 -6.98
CA GLU A 300 -7.70 -20.31 -6.79
C GLU A 300 -7.85 -19.48 -8.06
N LEU A 301 -7.51 -20.03 -9.24
CA LEU A 301 -7.76 -19.37 -10.51
C LEU A 301 -9.26 -19.11 -10.73
N SER A 302 -10.11 -20.09 -10.42
CA SER A 302 -11.56 -19.94 -10.54
C SER A 302 -12.11 -18.92 -9.56
N SER A 303 -11.59 -18.87 -8.34
CA SER A 303 -11.94 -17.87 -7.33
C SER A 303 -11.59 -16.46 -7.77
N GLU A 304 -10.39 -16.26 -8.29
CA GLU A 304 -9.96 -14.96 -8.81
C GLU A 304 -10.78 -14.53 -10.03
N GLU A 305 -11.02 -15.44 -10.96
CA GLU A 305 -11.89 -15.18 -12.11
C GLU A 305 -13.30 -14.79 -11.69
N PHE A 306 -13.86 -15.48 -10.71
CA PHE A 306 -15.18 -15.18 -10.16
C PHE A 306 -15.22 -13.78 -9.54
N LYS A 307 -14.25 -13.43 -8.67
CA LYS A 307 -14.15 -12.11 -8.05
C LYS A 307 -14.08 -10.99 -9.10
N MET A 308 -13.30 -11.21 -10.17
CA MET A 308 -13.18 -10.23 -11.26
C MET A 308 -14.48 -10.06 -12.06
N ARG A 309 -15.22 -11.14 -12.31
CA ARG A 309 -16.47 -11.11 -13.07
C ARG A 309 -17.62 -10.48 -12.29
N GLU A 310 -17.79 -10.89 -11.05
CA GLU A 310 -18.82 -10.33 -10.18
C GLU A 310 -18.55 -8.86 -9.85
N ALA A 311 -17.26 -8.51 -9.77
CA ALA A 311 -16.80 -7.17 -9.40
C ALA A 311 -17.55 -6.64 -8.16
N ASP A 312 -17.80 -7.54 -7.21
CA ASP A 312 -18.35 -7.21 -5.91
C ASP A 312 -17.19 -6.97 -4.94
N PHE A 313 -16.99 -5.72 -4.60
CA PHE A 313 -15.92 -5.26 -3.71
C PHE A 313 -16.48 -4.86 -2.35
N ASN A 314 -17.58 -5.47 -1.94
CA ASN A 314 -18.28 -5.20 -0.68
C ASN A 314 -18.69 -3.72 -0.57
N VAL A 315 -18.08 -3.01 0.38
CA VAL A 315 -18.38 -1.60 0.67
C VAL A 315 -17.68 -0.61 -0.26
N TYR A 316 -16.75 -1.06 -1.10
CA TYR A 316 -15.98 -0.17 -1.97
C TYR A 316 -16.65 0.03 -3.34
N PRO A 317 -16.74 1.28 -3.85
CA PRO A 317 -17.20 1.55 -5.20
C PRO A 317 -16.32 0.84 -6.25
N LYS A 318 -16.96 0.22 -7.25
CA LYS A 318 -16.23 -0.48 -8.34
C LYS A 318 -15.19 0.39 -9.02
N GLY A 319 -15.54 1.64 -9.31
CA GLY A 319 -14.64 2.60 -9.94
C GLY A 319 -13.38 2.87 -9.13
N LEU A 320 -13.48 2.92 -7.79
CA LEU A 320 -12.32 3.07 -6.92
C LEU A 320 -11.35 1.87 -7.05
N ILE A 321 -11.86 0.65 -6.97
CA ILE A 321 -11.00 -0.54 -7.07
C ILE A 321 -10.37 -0.65 -8.46
N TYR A 322 -11.12 -0.40 -9.53
CA TYR A 322 -10.57 -0.36 -10.88
C TYR A 322 -9.50 0.72 -11.04
N GLY A 323 -9.75 1.92 -10.54
CA GLY A 323 -8.78 3.01 -10.57
C GLY A 323 -7.47 2.66 -9.84
N LEU A 324 -7.57 2.12 -8.61
CA LEU A 324 -6.40 1.68 -7.86
C LEU A 324 -5.62 0.58 -8.59
N SER A 325 -6.32 -0.40 -9.17
CA SER A 325 -5.66 -1.48 -9.93
C SER A 325 -4.97 -0.98 -11.21
N ILE A 326 -5.55 -0.01 -11.89
CA ILE A 326 -4.92 0.65 -13.05
C ILE A 326 -3.66 1.40 -12.62
N MET A 327 -3.70 2.09 -11.49
CA MET A 327 -2.57 2.85 -10.96
C MET A 327 -1.39 1.96 -10.54
N GLU A 328 -1.59 0.68 -10.23
CA GLU A 328 -0.50 -0.27 -9.90
C GLU A 328 0.59 -0.34 -10.99
N THR A 329 0.28 0.01 -12.22
CA THR A 329 1.23 0.01 -13.34
C THR A 329 1.32 1.35 -14.07
N TRP A 330 0.20 2.07 -14.21
CA TRP A 330 0.15 3.33 -14.96
C TRP A 330 1.08 4.39 -14.38
N LEU A 331 1.18 4.49 -13.05
CA LEU A 331 2.11 5.39 -12.36
C LEU A 331 3.58 5.20 -12.75
N TYR A 332 3.93 4.01 -13.17
CA TYR A 332 5.32 3.63 -13.52
C TYR A 332 5.55 3.54 -15.04
N GLY A 333 4.61 4.09 -15.83
CA GLY A 333 4.69 4.11 -17.30
C GLY A 333 4.12 2.86 -17.98
N GLY A 334 3.40 2.01 -17.26
CA GLY A 334 2.64 0.91 -17.84
C GLY A 334 1.42 1.40 -18.62
N ASP A 335 0.93 0.60 -19.55
CA ASP A 335 -0.27 0.90 -20.32
C ASP A 335 -1.53 0.63 -19.48
N PRO A 336 -2.33 1.66 -19.16
CA PRO A 336 -3.54 1.50 -18.35
C PRO A 336 -4.61 0.61 -19.00
N THR A 337 -4.56 0.41 -20.33
CA THR A 337 -5.52 -0.43 -21.05
C THR A 337 -5.23 -1.93 -20.90
N THR A 338 -3.98 -2.31 -20.59
CA THR A 338 -3.59 -3.72 -20.47
C THR A 338 -4.08 -4.37 -19.19
N VAL A 339 -4.34 -3.61 -18.14
CA VAL A 339 -4.86 -4.11 -16.85
C VAL A 339 -6.19 -4.86 -17.03
N SER A 340 -7.09 -4.31 -17.83
CA SER A 340 -8.38 -4.95 -18.15
C SER A 340 -8.22 -6.23 -18.98
N TYR A 341 -7.19 -6.29 -19.83
CA TYR A 341 -6.93 -7.45 -20.70
C TYR A 341 -6.30 -8.63 -19.97
N THR A 342 -5.39 -8.39 -19.04
CA THR A 342 -4.78 -9.45 -18.23
C THR A 342 -5.80 -10.11 -17.31
N HIS A 343 -6.74 -9.35 -16.79
CA HIS A 343 -7.83 -9.88 -15.99
C HIS A 343 -8.82 -10.72 -16.82
N LEU A 344 -9.07 -10.36 -18.08
CA LEU A 344 -9.94 -11.13 -18.98
C LEU A 344 -9.24 -12.32 -19.65
N ARG A 345 -7.92 -12.25 -19.86
CA ARG A 345 -7.10 -13.31 -20.51
C ARG A 345 -6.65 -14.44 -19.59
N ALA A 346 -6.91 -14.39 -18.30
CA ALA A 346 -6.77 -15.57 -17.42
C ALA A 346 -7.55 -16.78 -18.00
N HIS A 347 -8.54 -16.52 -18.85
CA HIS A 347 -9.25 -17.52 -19.65
C HIS A 347 -8.42 -18.22 -20.74
N GLU A 348 -7.47 -17.54 -21.37
CA GLU A 348 -6.66 -18.14 -22.45
C GLU A 348 -5.52 -18.99 -21.89
N THR A 349 -5.03 -18.67 -20.70
CA THR A 349 -3.97 -19.45 -20.02
C THR A 349 -4.47 -20.85 -19.64
N ARG A 350 -5.78 -21.02 -19.41
CA ARG A 350 -6.40 -22.34 -19.17
C ARG A 350 -6.28 -23.31 -20.34
N ARG A 351 -6.01 -22.83 -21.56
CA ARG A 351 -5.87 -23.68 -22.77
C ARG A 351 -4.43 -24.08 -23.07
N HIS A 352 -3.47 -23.54 -22.33
CA HIS A 352 -2.03 -23.72 -22.57
C HIS A 352 -1.22 -24.20 -21.35
N LEU A 353 -1.89 -24.49 -20.22
CA LEU A 353 -1.39 -25.26 -19.09
C LEU A 353 -2.01 -26.68 -19.10
#